data_8309ffaef286a0c92bcc9c53434660bc
#
_entry.id   8309ffaef286a0c92bcc9c53434660bc
#
_cell.length_a   1.000
_cell.length_b   1.000
_cell.length_c   1.000
_cell.angle_alpha   90.00
_cell.angle_beta   90.00
_cell.angle_gamma   90.00
#
_symmetry.space_group_name_H-M   'P 1'
#
loop_
_entity.id
_entity.type
_entity.pdbx_description
1 polymer ?
#
loop_
_entity_poly.entity_id
_entity_poly.type
_entity_poly.pdbx_seq_one_letter_code
_entity_poly.pdbx_strand_id
1 'polypeptide(L)'
;MDSGDGERSGRYDCQLYCFNIRTLISFWYTDLDSIASSIAFAWIQSVVHKKPTVPLIQVERADLKLREENLYALSLAGLSETQDELLTLTELVDFKPFPSHTFALVDHNRLGSAFTLDNPKAEVIAVVDHHEDEHLYPQANPRIISPSGSCTSHIAGLCPPELPAELATLLLTGILIDTEGLKPGGKALDLDRNSALFLATKCTISNVIPPLSALSPIDHPNPNSLYDCQAIKELTDTLKTKKSDVSHLGALDLLRRDYKEATYTLTWVPDKPTIKAGLSTVPLRLKAWGSDGRLETDAVTWMQRRGITILGVLASFKDTKGNKFTKTGKGKHKREMAWIVLEETGLSQVASSSNGLTVSVLAERLWKGLEANDQFKVQLYKKFDLQKAGKLPSTSKTRAYKQGNVHASRKTLAPVLKDILEAPTDNV
;
A
#
# COMPACT_ATOMS: atom_id res chain seq x y z
N MET A 1 14.37 -12.85 38.70
CA MET A 1 13.81 -13.86 37.79
C MET A 1 13.70 -13.20 36.43
N ASP A 2 14.75 -13.37 35.70
CA ASP A 2 15.06 -12.63 34.50
C ASP A 2 15.62 -13.63 33.51
N SER A 3 14.91 -13.93 32.45
CA SER A 3 15.47 -14.65 31.32
C SER A 3 14.41 -14.81 30.23
N GLY A 4 14.42 -13.95 29.24
CA GLY A 4 13.54 -14.09 28.08
C GLY A 4 13.82 -13.25 26.86
N ASP A 5 14.61 -12.18 26.97
CA ASP A 5 14.76 -11.21 25.88
C ASP A 5 16.09 -11.31 25.09
N GLY A 6 17.00 -12.23 25.48
CA GLY A 6 18.33 -12.30 24.87
C GLY A 6 18.46 -13.12 23.58
N GLU A 7 17.50 -13.99 23.25
CA GLU A 7 17.68 -14.95 22.13
C GLU A 7 17.14 -14.46 20.78
N ARG A 8 16.27 -13.46 20.73
CA ARG A 8 15.70 -12.98 19.45
C ARG A 8 16.62 -12.04 18.69
N SER A 9 17.36 -11.20 19.39
CA SER A 9 18.35 -10.28 18.78
C SER A 9 19.48 -11.04 18.07
N GLY A 10 19.93 -12.17 18.64
CA GLY A 10 21.07 -12.91 18.12
C GLY A 10 20.86 -13.64 16.79
N ARG A 11 19.62 -13.94 16.38
CA ARG A 11 19.35 -14.69 15.15
C ARG A 11 19.43 -13.82 13.89
N TYR A 12 18.97 -12.57 13.97
CA TYR A 12 19.00 -11.62 12.84
C TYR A 12 20.38 -10.95 12.72
N ASP A 13 21.06 -10.69 13.83
CA ASP A 13 22.46 -10.25 13.84
C ASP A 13 23.36 -11.24 13.08
N CYS A 14 23.15 -12.53 13.26
CA CYS A 14 23.92 -13.55 12.56
C CYS A 14 23.64 -13.56 11.03
N GLN A 15 22.39 -13.35 10.60
CA GLN A 15 22.03 -13.33 9.18
C GLN A 15 22.55 -12.06 8.46
N LEU A 16 22.45 -10.89 9.07
CA LEU A 16 22.93 -9.65 8.48
C LEU A 16 24.46 -9.54 8.46
N TYR A 17 25.16 -10.04 9.50
CA TYR A 17 26.61 -10.01 9.56
C TYR A 17 27.31 -11.17 8.83
N CYS A 18 26.69 -12.37 8.81
CA CYS A 18 27.31 -13.54 8.17
C CYS A 18 27.22 -13.54 6.64
N PHE A 19 26.29 -12.81 6.02
CA PHE A 19 26.08 -12.88 4.57
C PHE A 19 26.65 -11.73 3.75
N ASN A 20 27.34 -10.76 4.33
CA ASN A 20 27.86 -9.62 3.57
C ASN A 20 26.76 -9.00 2.69
N ILE A 21 25.58 -8.75 3.24
CA ILE A 21 24.44 -8.20 2.51
C ILE A 21 24.85 -6.88 1.90
N ARG A 22 24.92 -6.81 0.58
CA ARG A 22 25.35 -5.60 -0.14
C ARG A 22 24.15 -4.76 -0.58
N THR A 23 22.99 -5.39 -0.79
CA THR A 23 21.86 -4.70 -1.38
C THR A 23 20.59 -5.01 -0.64
N LEU A 24 19.83 -3.97 -0.27
CA LEU A 24 18.45 -4.09 0.22
C LEU A 24 17.49 -3.69 -0.88
N ILE A 25 16.41 -4.46 -1.07
CA ILE A 25 15.33 -4.08 -1.96
C ILE A 25 14.32 -3.30 -1.14
N SER A 26 14.17 -2.04 -1.49
CA SER A 26 13.18 -1.15 -0.91
C SER A 26 11.92 -1.16 -1.78
N PHE A 27 10.73 -1.22 -1.17
CA PHE A 27 9.46 -0.98 -1.83
C PHE A 27 8.53 -0.21 -0.87
N TRP A 28 7.74 0.72 -1.42
CA TRP A 28 6.99 1.68 -0.60
C TRP A 28 5.58 1.22 -0.25
N TYR A 29 5.08 0.15 -0.88
CA TYR A 29 3.71 -0.32 -0.73
C TYR A 29 3.67 -1.67 -0.01
N THR A 30 2.55 -1.97 0.65
CA THR A 30 2.34 -3.19 1.43
C THR A 30 1.44 -4.17 0.70
N ASP A 31 1.19 -3.95 -0.60
CA ASP A 31 0.36 -4.83 -1.41
C ASP A 31 1.15 -6.04 -1.94
N LEU A 32 0.42 -6.95 -2.53
CA LEU A 32 0.99 -8.21 -2.98
C LEU A 32 1.98 -8.03 -4.14
N ASP A 33 1.74 -7.04 -4.99
CA ASP A 33 2.63 -6.72 -6.11
C ASP A 33 4.03 -6.35 -5.61
N SER A 34 4.11 -5.41 -4.68
CA SER A 34 5.37 -4.96 -4.08
C SER A 34 6.11 -6.10 -3.36
N ILE A 35 5.39 -6.91 -2.56
CA ILE A 35 6.00 -8.03 -1.80
C ILE A 35 6.53 -9.10 -2.76
N ALA A 36 5.71 -9.54 -3.71
CA ALA A 36 6.09 -10.57 -4.67
C ALA A 36 7.26 -10.11 -5.55
N SER A 37 7.22 -8.86 -6.03
CA SER A 37 8.28 -8.26 -6.83
C SER A 37 9.61 -8.20 -6.07
N SER A 38 9.60 -7.80 -4.79
CA SER A 38 10.82 -7.67 -3.99
C SER A 38 11.45 -9.03 -3.68
N ILE A 39 10.65 -10.03 -3.31
CA ILE A 39 11.13 -11.38 -3.03
C ILE A 39 11.74 -12.00 -4.28
N ALA A 40 11.06 -11.90 -5.43
CA ALA A 40 11.54 -12.47 -6.66
C ALA A 40 12.78 -11.74 -7.20
N PHE A 41 12.84 -10.42 -7.12
CA PHE A 41 14.03 -9.67 -7.53
C PHE A 41 15.22 -9.98 -6.63
N ALA A 42 15.04 -10.14 -5.31
CA ALA A 42 16.08 -10.57 -4.39
C ALA A 42 16.61 -11.96 -4.75
N TRP A 43 15.73 -12.89 -5.08
CA TRP A 43 16.11 -14.21 -5.53
C TRP A 43 16.92 -14.14 -6.85
N ILE A 44 16.48 -13.36 -7.85
CA ILE A 44 17.21 -13.17 -9.10
C ILE A 44 18.63 -12.64 -8.82
N GLN A 45 18.74 -11.59 -8.02
CA GLN A 45 20.06 -11.01 -7.69
C GLN A 45 20.95 -11.99 -6.94
N SER A 46 20.42 -12.67 -5.92
CA SER A 46 21.20 -13.54 -5.05
C SER A 46 21.56 -14.88 -5.72
N VAL A 47 20.59 -15.51 -6.39
CA VAL A 47 20.75 -16.87 -6.92
C VAL A 47 21.28 -16.86 -8.33
N VAL A 48 20.75 -16.02 -9.22
CA VAL A 48 21.16 -15.98 -10.63
C VAL A 48 22.43 -15.14 -10.78
N HIS A 49 22.42 -13.92 -10.28
CA HIS A 49 23.54 -12.99 -10.46
C HIS A 49 24.63 -13.07 -9.39
N LYS A 50 24.46 -13.93 -8.36
CA LYS A 50 25.40 -14.13 -7.24
C LYS A 50 25.71 -12.81 -6.47
N LYS A 51 24.76 -11.90 -6.41
CA LYS A 51 24.81 -10.64 -5.66
C LYS A 51 23.92 -10.75 -4.43
N PRO A 52 24.45 -10.96 -3.22
CA PRO A 52 23.65 -11.12 -1.99
C PRO A 52 22.69 -9.95 -1.82
N THR A 53 21.40 -10.23 -1.87
CA THR A 53 20.33 -9.22 -1.88
C THR A 53 19.16 -9.74 -1.01
N VAL A 54 18.61 -8.87 -0.16
CA VAL A 54 17.52 -9.22 0.76
C VAL A 54 16.32 -8.33 0.50
N PRO A 55 15.09 -8.90 0.42
CA PRO A 55 13.87 -8.12 0.33
C PRO A 55 13.58 -7.47 1.69
N LEU A 56 13.36 -6.16 1.71
CA LEU A 56 12.93 -5.42 2.89
C LEU A 56 11.46 -5.07 2.76
N ILE A 57 10.62 -5.72 3.55
CA ILE A 57 9.19 -5.43 3.62
C ILE A 57 8.99 -4.17 4.48
N GLN A 58 8.64 -3.05 3.87
CA GLN A 58 8.54 -1.76 4.57
C GLN A 58 7.25 -1.62 5.40
N VAL A 59 6.97 -2.62 6.20
CA VAL A 59 5.93 -2.60 7.23
C VAL A 59 6.48 -3.09 8.55
N GLU A 60 5.82 -2.77 9.62
CA GLU A 60 6.06 -3.45 10.89
C GLU A 60 5.58 -4.91 10.77
N ARG A 61 6.28 -5.86 11.38
CA ARG A 61 5.90 -7.29 11.34
C ARG A 61 4.44 -7.51 11.79
N ALA A 62 4.00 -6.79 12.81
CA ALA A 62 2.62 -6.82 13.30
C ALA A 62 1.58 -6.40 12.25
N ASP A 63 1.97 -5.72 11.18
CA ASP A 63 1.08 -5.24 10.13
C ASP A 63 0.93 -6.21 8.95
N LEU A 64 1.75 -7.26 8.86
CA LEU A 64 1.60 -8.30 7.83
C LEU A 64 0.20 -8.93 7.86
N LYS A 65 -0.36 -9.14 9.05
CA LYS A 65 -1.72 -9.70 9.23
C LYS A 65 -2.86 -8.81 8.72
N LEU A 66 -2.59 -7.54 8.38
CA LEU A 66 -3.63 -6.62 7.90
C LEU A 66 -4.09 -6.94 6.48
N ARG A 67 -3.35 -7.78 5.76
CA ARG A 67 -3.60 -8.14 4.37
C ARG A 67 -3.62 -9.65 4.18
N GLU A 68 -4.78 -10.24 4.37
CA GLU A 68 -4.96 -11.69 4.23
C GLU A 68 -4.63 -12.21 2.83
N GLU A 69 -4.82 -11.39 1.80
CA GLU A 69 -4.42 -11.72 0.43
C GLU A 69 -2.92 -11.97 0.31
N ASN A 70 -2.10 -11.18 1.03
CA ASN A 70 -0.64 -11.35 1.04
C ASN A 70 -0.25 -12.63 1.77
N LEU A 71 -0.81 -12.84 2.97
CA LEU A 71 -0.54 -14.05 3.76
C LEU A 71 -0.91 -15.33 2.98
N TYR A 72 -2.05 -15.30 2.28
CA TYR A 72 -2.46 -16.42 1.44
C TYR A 72 -1.49 -16.68 0.28
N ALA A 73 -1.08 -15.64 -0.44
CA ALA A 73 -0.11 -15.79 -1.53
C ALA A 73 1.24 -16.28 -1.03
N LEU A 74 1.73 -15.78 0.11
CA LEU A 74 2.96 -16.23 0.74
C LEU A 74 2.87 -17.70 1.19
N SER A 75 1.73 -18.15 1.73
CA SER A 75 1.51 -19.55 2.08
C SER A 75 1.52 -20.47 0.85
N LEU A 76 0.94 -20.03 -0.29
CA LEU A 76 1.02 -20.77 -1.56
C LEU A 76 2.46 -20.87 -2.08
N ALA A 77 3.30 -19.90 -1.75
CA ALA A 77 4.73 -19.88 -2.04
C ALA A 77 5.58 -20.60 -0.99
N GLY A 78 4.96 -21.31 -0.04
CA GLY A 78 5.65 -22.14 0.95
C GLY A 78 6.30 -21.41 2.12
N LEU A 79 6.00 -20.11 2.32
CA LEU A 79 6.49 -19.39 3.49
C LEU A 79 5.73 -19.83 4.75
N SER A 80 6.41 -19.75 5.91
CA SER A 80 5.82 -20.11 7.21
C SER A 80 4.62 -19.20 7.58
N GLU A 81 3.75 -19.67 8.47
CA GLU A 81 2.62 -18.89 8.96
C GLU A 81 3.05 -17.64 9.73
N THR A 82 4.23 -17.66 10.34
CA THR A 82 4.82 -16.55 11.08
C THR A 82 5.59 -15.58 10.17
N GLN A 83 5.84 -15.95 8.91
CA GLN A 83 6.64 -15.22 7.91
C GLN A 83 8.03 -14.82 8.48
N ASP A 84 8.63 -15.64 9.33
CA ASP A 84 9.93 -15.37 9.95
C ASP A 84 11.07 -15.28 8.93
N GLU A 85 10.85 -15.76 7.71
CA GLU A 85 11.79 -15.67 6.59
C GLU A 85 11.89 -14.25 6.00
N LEU A 86 10.92 -13.36 6.30
CA LEU A 86 10.86 -12.01 5.77
C LEU A 86 11.57 -11.02 6.70
N LEU A 87 12.37 -10.14 6.15
CA LEU A 87 12.89 -8.96 6.84
C LEU A 87 11.89 -7.81 6.75
N THR A 88 11.49 -7.26 7.91
CA THR A 88 10.57 -6.12 7.99
C THR A 88 11.24 -4.90 8.64
N LEU A 89 10.53 -3.77 8.72
CA LEU A 89 11.06 -2.59 9.41
C LEU A 89 11.30 -2.85 10.90
N THR A 90 10.55 -3.76 11.49
CA THR A 90 10.68 -4.09 12.93
C THR A 90 12.09 -4.56 13.28
N GLU A 91 12.71 -5.35 12.42
CA GLU A 91 14.04 -5.88 12.65
C GLU A 91 15.14 -4.84 12.39
N LEU A 92 14.82 -3.71 11.75
CA LEU A 92 15.79 -2.68 11.40
C LEU A 92 15.81 -1.46 12.33
N VAL A 93 14.84 -1.36 13.26
CA VAL A 93 14.68 -0.19 14.17
C VAL A 93 15.96 0.13 14.94
N ASP A 94 16.69 -0.90 15.37
CA ASP A 94 17.85 -0.76 16.26
C ASP A 94 19.19 -0.64 15.51
N PHE A 95 19.20 -0.79 14.17
CA PHE A 95 20.43 -0.69 13.40
C PHE A 95 20.81 0.77 13.09
N LYS A 96 21.83 1.25 13.77
CA LYS A 96 22.46 2.57 13.53
C LYS A 96 23.98 2.41 13.48
N PRO A 97 24.64 2.72 12.36
CA PRO A 97 24.07 3.22 11.10
C PRO A 97 23.24 2.17 10.36
N PHE A 98 22.43 2.62 9.39
CA PHE A 98 21.63 1.71 8.57
C PHE A 98 22.52 0.61 7.91
N PRO A 99 22.08 -0.66 7.89
CA PRO A 99 22.98 -1.80 7.59
C PRO A 99 23.37 -1.91 6.11
N SER A 100 22.82 -1.08 5.21
CA SER A 100 23.18 -1.07 3.79
C SER A 100 23.26 0.35 3.23
N HIS A 101 24.16 0.52 2.25
CA HIS A 101 24.25 1.75 1.44
C HIS A 101 23.69 1.54 0.02
N THR A 102 23.43 0.29 -0.38
CA THR A 102 23.03 -0.04 -1.74
C THR A 102 21.59 -0.51 -1.78
N PHE A 103 20.78 0.08 -2.64
CA PHE A 103 19.35 -0.16 -2.74
C PHE A 103 18.94 -0.53 -4.15
N ALA A 104 17.98 -1.47 -4.27
CA ALA A 104 17.20 -1.68 -5.46
C ALA A 104 15.75 -1.29 -5.17
N LEU A 105 15.10 -0.59 -6.08
CA LEU A 105 13.72 -0.15 -5.95
C LEU A 105 12.83 -1.01 -6.84
N VAL A 106 11.76 -1.56 -6.27
CA VAL A 106 10.75 -2.30 -7.01
C VAL A 106 9.36 -1.77 -6.67
N ASP A 107 8.51 -1.61 -7.69
CA ASP A 107 7.16 -1.07 -7.55
C ASP A 107 7.11 0.39 -7.07
N HIS A 108 8.22 1.08 -7.15
CA HIS A 108 8.37 2.52 -6.99
C HIS A 108 9.74 2.96 -7.51
N ASN A 109 9.90 4.27 -7.78
CA ASN A 109 11.13 4.80 -8.36
C ASN A 109 11.75 5.99 -7.59
N ARG A 110 11.43 6.11 -6.29
CA ARG A 110 12.04 7.07 -5.35
C ARG A 110 12.41 6.40 -4.03
N LEU A 111 13.67 6.50 -3.63
CA LEU A 111 14.13 6.03 -2.32
C LEU A 111 13.58 6.93 -1.21
N GLY A 112 13.00 6.32 -0.18
CA GLY A 112 12.43 7.02 0.95
C GLY A 112 13.48 7.74 1.81
N SER A 113 13.11 8.91 2.36
CA SER A 113 14.01 9.72 3.20
C SER A 113 14.53 8.98 4.42
N ALA A 114 13.78 8.01 4.96
CA ALA A 114 14.23 7.17 6.05
C ALA A 114 15.53 6.39 5.76
N PHE A 115 15.83 6.15 4.48
CA PHE A 115 17.03 5.43 4.04
C PHE A 115 18.20 6.34 3.64
N THR A 116 17.96 7.65 3.57
CA THR A 116 18.98 8.63 3.15
C THR A 116 19.41 9.58 4.26
N LEU A 117 18.55 9.81 5.27
CA LEU A 117 18.79 10.86 6.29
C LEU A 117 20.10 10.68 7.04
N ASP A 118 20.40 9.46 7.51
CA ASP A 118 21.62 9.11 8.22
C ASP A 118 22.55 8.20 7.38
N ASN A 119 22.36 8.19 6.07
CA ASN A 119 23.06 7.31 5.13
C ASN A 119 23.52 8.07 3.89
N PRO A 120 24.54 8.96 4.02
CA PRO A 120 24.99 9.82 2.92
C PRO A 120 25.60 9.06 1.73
N LYS A 121 25.89 7.77 1.89
CA LYS A 121 26.40 6.89 0.84
C LYS A 121 25.29 6.06 0.19
N ALA A 122 24.01 6.33 0.50
CA ALA A 122 22.91 5.61 -0.09
C ALA A 122 22.89 5.74 -1.61
N GLU A 123 22.94 4.62 -2.31
CA GLU A 123 22.98 4.53 -3.76
C GLU A 123 21.87 3.59 -4.25
N VAL A 124 21.13 4.00 -5.27
CA VAL A 124 20.14 3.17 -5.95
C VAL A 124 20.78 2.58 -7.20
N ILE A 125 20.92 1.25 -7.20
CA ILE A 125 21.60 0.52 -8.28
C ILE A 125 20.66 -0.11 -9.29
N ALA A 126 19.38 -0.31 -8.94
CA ALA A 126 18.38 -0.88 -9.82
C ALA A 126 17.01 -0.26 -9.55
N VAL A 127 16.19 -0.13 -10.59
CA VAL A 127 14.80 0.33 -10.49
C VAL A 127 13.95 -0.52 -11.45
N VAL A 128 12.89 -1.14 -10.92
CA VAL A 128 11.87 -1.82 -11.72
C VAL A 128 10.50 -1.37 -11.23
N ASP A 129 9.76 -0.65 -12.08
CA ASP A 129 8.51 0.00 -11.68
C ASP A 129 7.53 0.10 -12.85
N HIS A 130 6.24 0.23 -12.54
CA HIS A 130 5.17 0.45 -13.49
C HIS A 130 4.41 1.78 -13.29
N HIS A 131 4.86 2.59 -12.34
CA HIS A 131 4.33 3.92 -12.07
C HIS A 131 4.93 4.98 -13.00
N GLU A 132 4.47 6.23 -12.85
CA GLU A 132 5.03 7.37 -13.55
C GLU A 132 6.52 7.55 -13.19
N ASP A 133 7.34 7.77 -14.22
CA ASP A 133 8.79 7.95 -14.03
C ASP A 133 9.11 9.32 -13.42
N GLU A 134 9.70 9.33 -12.23
CA GLU A 134 10.19 10.55 -11.58
C GLU A 134 11.56 11.02 -12.09
N HIS A 135 12.12 10.34 -13.10
CA HIS A 135 13.41 10.63 -13.73
C HIS A 135 14.61 10.62 -12.79
N LEU A 136 14.51 9.87 -11.68
CA LEU A 136 15.60 9.68 -10.72
C LEU A 136 16.45 8.47 -11.11
N TYR A 137 17.68 8.44 -10.60
CA TYR A 137 18.63 7.32 -10.70
C TYR A 137 18.90 6.86 -12.15
N PRO A 138 19.36 7.75 -13.04
CA PRO A 138 19.62 7.41 -14.45
C PRO A 138 20.73 6.37 -14.64
N GLN A 139 21.58 6.15 -13.62
CA GLN A 139 22.67 5.17 -13.63
C GLN A 139 22.24 3.77 -13.13
N ALA A 140 21.01 3.62 -12.62
CA ALA A 140 20.50 2.34 -12.15
C ALA A 140 20.46 1.31 -13.31
N ASN A 141 20.88 0.08 -13.04
CA ASN A 141 20.85 -1.01 -14.01
C ASN A 141 20.50 -2.36 -13.33
N PRO A 142 19.35 -2.98 -13.65
CA PRO A 142 18.34 -2.50 -14.61
C PRO A 142 17.61 -1.24 -14.17
N ARG A 143 17.18 -0.42 -15.15
CA ARG A 143 16.22 0.66 -14.96
C ARG A 143 15.05 0.43 -15.92
N ILE A 144 14.00 -0.21 -15.41
CA ILE A 144 12.79 -0.56 -16.16
C ILE A 144 11.64 0.19 -15.53
N ILE A 145 11.16 1.23 -16.19
CA ILE A 145 9.99 2.00 -15.75
C ILE A 145 9.09 2.15 -16.98
N SER A 146 8.05 1.33 -17.00
CA SER A 146 7.08 1.34 -18.11
C SER A 146 5.72 0.78 -17.66
N PRO A 147 4.62 1.21 -18.30
CA PRO A 147 3.28 0.78 -17.90
C PRO A 147 3.09 -0.74 -17.94
N SER A 148 2.51 -1.28 -16.87
CA SER A 148 1.97 -2.65 -16.80
C SER A 148 0.79 -2.67 -15.81
N GLY A 149 0.05 -3.75 -15.80
CA GLY A 149 -1.02 -3.95 -14.81
C GLY A 149 -0.46 -4.21 -13.41
N SER A 150 0.76 -4.78 -13.32
CA SER A 150 1.46 -5.14 -12.09
C SER A 150 2.98 -5.11 -12.31
N CYS A 151 3.75 -4.64 -11.35
CA CYS A 151 5.22 -4.65 -11.37
C CYS A 151 5.77 -6.08 -11.45
N THR A 152 5.08 -7.08 -10.86
CA THR A 152 5.45 -8.49 -10.97
C THR A 152 5.58 -8.97 -12.41
N SER A 153 4.89 -8.33 -13.37
CA SER A 153 5.03 -8.65 -14.79
C SER A 153 6.41 -8.29 -15.35
N HIS A 154 6.97 -7.16 -14.94
CA HIS A 154 8.34 -6.78 -15.28
C HIS A 154 9.36 -7.71 -14.63
N ILE A 155 9.14 -8.05 -13.36
CA ILE A 155 10.02 -8.98 -12.63
C ILE A 155 9.99 -10.37 -13.29
N ALA A 156 8.82 -10.86 -13.71
CA ALA A 156 8.71 -12.13 -14.44
C ALA A 156 9.54 -12.14 -15.74
N GLY A 157 9.61 -10.99 -16.43
CA GLY A 157 10.45 -10.83 -17.62
C GLY A 157 11.96 -10.90 -17.34
N LEU A 158 12.40 -10.74 -16.09
CA LEU A 158 13.79 -10.89 -15.66
C LEU A 158 14.12 -12.29 -15.14
N CYS A 159 13.11 -13.14 -14.95
CA CYS A 159 13.30 -14.49 -14.43
C CYS A 159 13.92 -15.43 -15.46
N PRO A 160 14.85 -16.31 -15.05
CA PRO A 160 15.36 -17.36 -15.91
C PRO A 160 14.30 -18.44 -16.18
N PRO A 161 14.50 -19.28 -17.21
CA PRO A 161 13.61 -20.41 -17.48
C PRO A 161 13.48 -21.38 -16.29
N GLU A 162 14.49 -21.53 -15.47
CA GLU A 162 14.57 -22.42 -14.29
C GLU A 162 14.06 -21.74 -13.01
N LEU A 163 12.96 -21.03 -13.10
CA LEU A 163 12.32 -20.38 -11.97
C LEU A 163 11.69 -21.41 -11.01
N PRO A 164 11.92 -21.32 -9.69
CA PRO A 164 11.22 -22.16 -8.70
C PRO A 164 9.71 -22.02 -8.79
N ALA A 165 9.00 -23.15 -8.65
CA ALA A 165 7.54 -23.17 -8.81
C ALA A 165 6.81 -22.32 -7.77
N GLU A 166 7.31 -22.27 -6.55
CA GLU A 166 6.81 -21.46 -5.45
C GLU A 166 6.91 -19.94 -5.79
N LEU A 167 8.04 -19.54 -6.37
CA LEU A 167 8.27 -18.17 -6.76
C LEU A 167 7.43 -17.78 -7.99
N ALA A 168 7.27 -18.71 -8.95
CA ALA A 168 6.35 -18.53 -10.06
C ALA A 168 4.89 -18.34 -9.58
N THR A 169 4.50 -19.10 -8.55
CA THR A 169 3.18 -18.98 -7.92
C THR A 169 2.99 -17.60 -7.30
N LEU A 170 3.97 -17.13 -6.53
CA LEU A 170 3.92 -15.82 -5.87
C LEU A 170 3.80 -14.68 -6.89
N LEU A 171 4.63 -14.68 -7.93
CA LEU A 171 4.55 -13.67 -9.00
C LEU A 171 3.21 -13.72 -9.74
N LEU A 172 2.69 -14.91 -10.04
CA LEU A 172 1.40 -15.07 -10.70
C LEU A 172 0.27 -14.48 -9.85
N THR A 173 0.26 -14.69 -8.53
CA THR A 173 -0.75 -14.11 -7.64
C THR A 173 -0.72 -12.57 -7.64
N GLY A 174 0.47 -11.95 -7.72
CA GLY A 174 0.64 -10.50 -7.87
C GLY A 174 -0.02 -9.98 -9.15
N ILE A 175 0.27 -10.59 -10.30
CA ILE A 175 -0.37 -10.22 -11.58
C ILE A 175 -1.90 -10.36 -11.49
N LEU A 176 -2.39 -11.50 -10.98
CA LEU A 176 -3.82 -11.79 -10.98
C LEU A 176 -4.64 -10.84 -10.11
N ILE A 177 -4.12 -10.45 -8.95
CA ILE A 177 -4.85 -9.57 -8.05
C ILE A 177 -4.99 -8.16 -8.60
N ASP A 178 -3.97 -7.65 -9.29
CA ASP A 178 -3.94 -6.27 -9.79
C ASP A 178 -4.62 -6.12 -11.14
N THR A 179 -4.62 -7.18 -11.96
CA THR A 179 -5.26 -7.21 -13.27
C THR A 179 -6.69 -7.78 -13.24
N GLU A 180 -7.24 -8.03 -12.06
CA GLU A 180 -8.56 -8.66 -11.88
C GLU A 180 -8.65 -10.04 -12.59
N GLY A 181 -7.56 -10.81 -12.58
CA GLY A 181 -7.47 -12.11 -13.24
C GLY A 181 -7.25 -11.99 -14.75
N LEU A 182 -6.54 -11.00 -15.21
CA LEU A 182 -6.28 -10.70 -16.64
C LEU A 182 -7.54 -10.30 -17.42
N LYS A 183 -8.49 -9.67 -16.74
CA LYS A 183 -9.81 -9.31 -17.28
C LYS A 183 -9.67 -8.54 -18.61
N PRO A 184 -10.35 -8.97 -19.68
CA PRO A 184 -10.37 -8.25 -20.96
C PRO A 184 -10.93 -6.83 -20.80
N GLY A 185 -10.28 -5.84 -21.41
CA GLY A 185 -10.65 -4.42 -21.27
C GLY A 185 -10.41 -3.83 -19.88
N GLY A 186 -9.73 -4.58 -18.98
CA GLY A 186 -9.29 -4.11 -17.67
C GLY A 186 -7.89 -3.49 -17.71
N LYS A 187 -7.15 -3.61 -16.60
CA LYS A 187 -5.79 -3.06 -16.46
C LYS A 187 -4.70 -3.90 -17.13
N ALA A 188 -4.97 -5.18 -17.43
CA ALA A 188 -3.98 -6.09 -18.00
C ALA A 188 -3.53 -5.62 -19.37
N LEU A 189 -2.22 -5.47 -19.54
CA LEU A 189 -1.56 -5.25 -20.83
C LEU A 189 -1.01 -6.58 -21.38
N ASP A 190 -0.47 -6.56 -22.59
CA ASP A 190 0.11 -7.77 -23.20
C ASP A 190 1.30 -8.32 -22.41
N LEU A 191 2.09 -7.44 -21.78
CA LEU A 191 3.15 -7.85 -20.87
C LEU A 191 2.62 -8.70 -19.73
N ASP A 192 1.52 -8.28 -19.10
CA ASP A 192 0.91 -9.01 -17.97
C ASP A 192 0.41 -10.38 -18.40
N ARG A 193 -0.21 -10.47 -19.58
CA ARG A 193 -0.73 -11.72 -20.14
C ARG A 193 0.38 -12.72 -20.48
N ASN A 194 1.45 -12.22 -21.12
CA ASN A 194 2.60 -13.04 -21.50
C ASN A 194 3.36 -13.52 -20.26
N SER A 195 3.56 -12.62 -19.27
CA SER A 195 4.19 -12.96 -18.00
C SER A 195 3.38 -13.98 -17.21
N ALA A 196 2.06 -13.79 -17.13
CA ALA A 196 1.16 -14.75 -16.47
C ALA A 196 1.19 -16.12 -17.16
N LEU A 197 1.23 -16.17 -18.50
CA LEU A 197 1.34 -17.43 -19.24
C LEU A 197 2.65 -18.14 -18.92
N PHE A 198 3.78 -17.43 -18.95
CA PHE A 198 5.08 -17.99 -18.57
C PHE A 198 5.06 -18.55 -17.14
N LEU A 199 4.54 -17.81 -16.18
CA LEU A 199 4.47 -18.24 -14.76
C LEU A 199 3.51 -19.40 -14.56
N ALA A 200 2.37 -19.40 -15.24
CA ALA A 200 1.37 -20.45 -15.16
C ALA A 200 1.91 -21.84 -15.57
N THR A 201 2.86 -21.89 -16.50
CA THR A 201 3.51 -23.16 -16.89
C THR A 201 4.44 -23.73 -15.82
N LYS A 202 4.76 -22.96 -14.77
CA LYS A 202 5.80 -23.27 -13.77
C LYS A 202 5.26 -23.30 -12.34
N CYS A 203 4.09 -22.71 -12.10
CA CYS A 203 3.54 -22.54 -10.75
C CYS A 203 3.13 -23.88 -10.09
N THR A 204 2.98 -23.87 -8.79
CA THR A 204 2.55 -25.04 -7.97
C THR A 204 1.05 -25.36 -8.12
N ILE A 205 0.29 -24.51 -8.79
CA ILE A 205 -1.18 -24.65 -8.89
C ILE A 205 -1.51 -25.65 -9.98
N SER A 206 -2.17 -26.73 -9.59
CA SER A 206 -2.59 -27.78 -10.52
C SER A 206 -3.66 -27.28 -11.51
N ASN A 207 -3.64 -27.80 -12.74
CA ASN A 207 -4.65 -27.56 -13.77
C ASN A 207 -4.79 -26.10 -14.25
N VAL A 208 -3.76 -25.28 -14.08
CA VAL A 208 -3.75 -23.91 -14.62
C VAL A 208 -3.67 -23.90 -16.13
N ILE A 209 -2.96 -24.87 -16.71
CA ILE A 209 -2.88 -25.09 -18.16
C ILE A 209 -3.19 -26.56 -18.44
N PRO A 210 -4.01 -26.87 -19.46
CA PRO A 210 -4.12 -28.25 -19.96
C PRO A 210 -2.71 -28.79 -20.23
N PRO A 211 -2.41 -30.07 -19.92
CA PRO A 211 -1.11 -30.64 -20.22
C PRO A 211 -0.75 -30.36 -21.68
N LEU A 212 0.50 -29.99 -21.94
CA LEU A 212 1.01 -29.63 -23.29
C LEU A 212 0.70 -30.69 -24.35
N SER A 213 0.50 -31.95 -23.91
CA SER A 213 0.05 -33.07 -24.74
C SER A 213 -1.37 -32.90 -25.34
N ALA A 214 -2.17 -31.99 -24.81
CA ALA A 214 -3.51 -31.67 -25.32
C ALA A 214 -3.51 -30.48 -26.31
N LEU A 215 -2.39 -29.81 -26.47
CA LEU A 215 -2.22 -28.69 -27.40
C LEU A 215 -1.65 -29.24 -28.72
N SER A 216 -2.33 -29.01 -29.83
CA SER A 216 -1.80 -29.30 -31.15
C SER A 216 -0.51 -28.48 -31.35
N PRO A 217 0.51 -29.01 -32.08
CA PRO A 217 1.80 -28.33 -32.30
C PRO A 217 1.70 -26.93 -32.98
N ILE A 218 0.53 -26.55 -33.43
CA ILE A 218 0.24 -25.33 -34.20
C ILE A 218 -0.38 -24.22 -33.33
N ASP A 219 -0.92 -24.56 -32.15
CA ASP A 219 -1.59 -23.58 -31.27
C ASP A 219 -0.62 -23.12 -30.18
N HIS A 220 0.04 -22.00 -30.39
CA HIS A 220 0.64 -21.23 -29.31
C HIS A 220 -0.50 -20.86 -28.33
N PRO A 221 -0.37 -21.15 -27.03
CA PRO A 221 -1.43 -20.80 -26.08
C PRO A 221 -1.68 -19.29 -26.15
N ASN A 222 -2.90 -18.92 -26.54
CA ASN A 222 -3.30 -17.52 -26.60
C ASN A 222 -3.23 -16.94 -25.18
N PRO A 223 -2.46 -15.87 -24.91
CA PRO A 223 -2.38 -15.25 -23.58
C PRO A 223 -3.74 -14.88 -23.00
N ASN A 224 -4.73 -14.62 -23.86
CA ASN A 224 -6.11 -14.36 -23.42
C ASN A 224 -6.85 -15.61 -22.91
N SER A 225 -6.39 -16.81 -23.22
CA SER A 225 -7.01 -18.06 -22.74
C SER A 225 -6.91 -18.27 -21.24
N LEU A 226 -5.91 -17.66 -20.57
CA LEU A 226 -5.79 -17.76 -19.11
C LEU A 226 -6.95 -17.12 -18.37
N TYR A 227 -7.56 -16.06 -18.89
CA TYR A 227 -8.73 -15.44 -18.26
C TYR A 227 -9.91 -16.43 -18.13
N ASP A 228 -10.06 -17.35 -19.07
CA ASP A 228 -11.12 -18.35 -19.07
C ASP A 228 -10.76 -19.63 -18.31
N CYS A 229 -9.51 -19.80 -17.91
CA CYS A 229 -9.06 -20.94 -17.13
C CYS A 229 -9.72 -20.95 -15.74
N GLN A 230 -10.37 -22.05 -15.38
CA GLN A 230 -11.11 -22.19 -14.12
C GLN A 230 -10.20 -22.00 -12.90
N ALA A 231 -9.01 -22.58 -12.88
CA ALA A 231 -8.07 -22.45 -11.78
C ALA A 231 -7.60 -20.98 -11.59
N ILE A 232 -7.41 -20.23 -12.67
CA ILE A 232 -7.08 -18.79 -12.62
C ILE A 232 -8.25 -17.98 -12.05
N LYS A 233 -9.49 -18.30 -12.43
CA LYS A 233 -10.71 -17.65 -11.88
C LYS A 233 -10.83 -17.92 -10.39
N GLU A 234 -10.69 -19.17 -9.96
CA GLU A 234 -10.79 -19.58 -8.56
C GLU A 234 -9.70 -18.91 -7.69
N LEU A 235 -8.46 -18.92 -8.17
CA LEU A 235 -7.35 -18.24 -7.48
C LEU A 235 -7.60 -16.73 -7.36
N THR A 236 -8.00 -16.10 -8.47
CA THR A 236 -8.29 -14.66 -8.51
C THR A 236 -9.44 -14.30 -7.57
N ASP A 237 -10.51 -15.10 -7.57
CA ASP A 237 -11.67 -14.85 -6.71
C ASP A 237 -11.34 -15.07 -5.23
N THR A 238 -10.49 -16.05 -4.92
CA THR A 238 -9.98 -16.27 -3.56
C THR A 238 -9.15 -15.09 -3.09
N LEU A 239 -8.19 -14.62 -3.90
CA LEU A 239 -7.37 -13.43 -3.60
C LEU A 239 -8.23 -12.18 -3.38
N LYS A 240 -9.21 -11.93 -4.27
CA LYS A 240 -10.15 -10.80 -4.13
C LYS A 240 -11.02 -10.91 -2.88
N THR A 241 -11.47 -12.10 -2.55
CA THR A 241 -12.27 -12.35 -1.34
C THR A 241 -11.45 -12.02 -0.10
N LYS A 242 -10.22 -12.53 -0.01
CA LYS A 242 -9.29 -12.23 1.09
C LYS A 242 -8.93 -10.75 1.18
N LYS A 243 -8.65 -10.10 0.05
CA LYS A 243 -8.39 -8.65 0.00
C LYS A 243 -9.55 -7.80 0.50
N SER A 244 -10.77 -8.25 0.31
CA SER A 244 -11.99 -7.54 0.71
C SER A 244 -12.52 -7.94 2.08
N ASP A 245 -12.11 -9.09 2.62
CA ASP A 245 -12.48 -9.52 3.97
C ASP A 245 -11.60 -8.80 5.00
N VAL A 246 -12.23 -7.91 5.72
CA VAL A 246 -11.62 -7.13 6.81
C VAL A 246 -12.40 -7.33 8.12
N SER A 247 -13.14 -8.43 8.23
CA SER A 247 -14.00 -8.75 9.38
C SER A 247 -13.20 -8.99 10.66
N HIS A 248 -11.97 -9.42 10.51
CA HIS A 248 -11.01 -9.67 11.59
C HIS A 248 -10.31 -8.40 12.10
N LEU A 249 -10.42 -7.26 11.39
CA LEU A 249 -9.70 -6.02 11.72
C LEU A 249 -10.50 -5.11 12.65
N GLY A 250 -9.81 -4.58 13.66
CA GLY A 250 -10.30 -3.49 14.50
C GLY A 250 -10.27 -2.14 13.77
N ALA A 251 -10.80 -1.10 14.40
CA ALA A 251 -10.84 0.23 13.80
C ALA A 251 -9.43 0.80 13.56
N LEU A 252 -8.50 0.62 14.50
CA LEU A 252 -7.10 1.02 14.32
C LEU A 252 -6.43 0.27 13.16
N ASP A 253 -6.68 -1.02 13.02
CA ASP A 253 -6.15 -1.84 11.93
C ASP A 253 -6.68 -1.36 10.58
N LEU A 254 -7.97 -1.01 10.49
CA LEU A 254 -8.58 -0.45 9.28
C LEU A 254 -7.95 0.89 8.89
N LEU A 255 -7.59 1.74 9.86
CA LEU A 255 -6.94 3.02 9.58
C LEU A 255 -5.52 2.87 9.04
N ARG A 256 -4.75 1.89 9.56
CA ARG A 256 -3.34 1.70 9.17
C ARG A 256 -3.12 0.78 7.96
N ARG A 257 -4.10 -0.07 7.60
CA ARG A 257 -3.99 -1.07 6.54
C ARG A 257 -3.64 -0.50 5.16
N ASP A 258 -4.26 0.62 4.77
CA ASP A 258 -3.97 1.32 3.50
C ASP A 258 -3.88 2.83 3.78
N TYR A 259 -2.79 3.21 4.40
CA TYR A 259 -2.51 4.55 4.90
C TYR A 259 -1.37 5.21 4.14
N LYS A 260 -1.51 6.51 3.89
CA LYS A 260 -0.45 7.37 3.37
C LYS A 260 -0.50 8.72 4.06
N GLU A 261 0.67 9.30 4.30
CA GLU A 261 0.79 10.65 4.87
C GLU A 261 1.71 11.52 4.02
N ALA A 262 1.51 12.82 4.11
CA ALA A 262 2.38 13.81 3.51
C ALA A 262 2.47 15.06 4.40
N THR A 263 3.57 15.79 4.25
CA THR A 263 3.79 17.09 4.90
C THR A 263 3.41 18.20 3.93
N TYR A 264 2.71 19.21 4.42
CA TYR A 264 2.21 20.35 3.65
C TYR A 264 2.69 21.66 4.29
N THR A 265 3.11 22.59 3.45
CA THR A 265 3.54 23.93 3.89
C THR A 265 2.37 24.90 3.73
N LEU A 266 1.92 25.50 4.83
CA LEU A 266 0.78 26.43 4.83
C LEU A 266 1.27 27.82 4.38
N THR A 267 1.38 28.04 3.08
CA THR A 267 1.94 29.28 2.51
C THR A 267 1.09 30.53 2.80
N TRP A 268 -0.18 30.35 3.16
CA TRP A 268 -1.17 31.36 3.51
C TRP A 268 -1.14 31.77 5.00
N VAL A 269 -0.32 31.10 5.80
CA VAL A 269 -0.09 31.43 7.22
C VAL A 269 1.25 32.16 7.35
N PRO A 270 1.37 33.23 8.16
CA PRO A 270 2.66 33.80 8.52
C PRO A 270 3.64 32.71 8.97
N ASP A 271 4.93 32.89 8.71
CA ASP A 271 6.00 31.91 9.00
C ASP A 271 5.91 30.57 8.25
N LYS A 272 4.90 30.38 7.40
CA LYS A 272 4.68 29.21 6.53
C LYS A 272 4.90 27.88 7.26
N PRO A 273 4.17 27.63 8.36
CA PRO A 273 4.34 26.40 9.13
C PRO A 273 4.01 25.17 8.29
N THR A 274 4.56 24.03 8.70
CA THR A 274 4.22 22.73 8.09
C THR A 274 3.30 21.95 8.99
N ILE A 275 2.37 21.21 8.35
CA ILE A 275 1.53 20.22 9.01
C ILE A 275 1.63 18.88 8.29
N LYS A 276 1.32 17.80 9.00
CA LYS A 276 1.18 16.48 8.39
C LYS A 276 -0.30 16.12 8.26
N ALA A 277 -0.68 15.57 7.10
CA ALA A 277 -1.99 14.98 6.89
C ALA A 277 -1.87 13.54 6.44
N GLY A 278 -2.76 12.68 6.99
CA GLY A 278 -2.85 11.26 6.67
C GLY A 278 -4.15 10.91 5.96
N LEU A 279 -4.09 9.96 5.03
CA LEU A 279 -5.23 9.43 4.29
C LEU A 279 -5.30 7.91 4.45
N SER A 280 -6.34 7.41 5.10
CA SER A 280 -6.64 5.98 5.24
C SER A 280 -7.72 5.55 4.26
N THR A 281 -7.47 4.51 3.46
CA THR A 281 -8.50 3.93 2.58
C THR A 281 -9.09 2.68 3.22
N VAL A 282 -10.42 2.66 3.41
CA VAL A 282 -11.13 1.59 4.11
C VAL A 282 -12.18 0.95 3.21
N PRO A 283 -12.24 -0.40 3.07
CA PRO A 283 -13.19 -1.06 2.19
C PRO A 283 -14.58 -1.24 2.79
N LEU A 284 -14.91 -0.53 3.87
CA LEU A 284 -16.18 -0.58 4.56
C LEU A 284 -16.87 0.79 4.57
N ARG A 285 -18.22 0.80 4.56
CA ARG A 285 -18.98 2.03 4.80
C ARG A 285 -18.71 2.57 6.21
N LEU A 286 -18.60 3.88 6.37
CA LEU A 286 -18.30 4.51 7.65
C LEU A 286 -19.21 4.03 8.79
N LYS A 287 -20.52 3.91 8.54
CA LYS A 287 -21.48 3.42 9.54
C LYS A 287 -21.30 1.98 9.99
N ALA A 288 -20.56 1.15 9.24
CA ALA A 288 -20.41 -0.26 9.58
C ALA A 288 -19.45 -0.47 10.76
N TRP A 289 -18.50 0.44 10.96
CA TRP A 289 -17.44 0.32 11.95
C TRP A 289 -17.17 1.59 12.77
N GLY A 290 -17.71 2.74 12.35
CA GLY A 290 -17.47 4.04 12.97
C GLY A 290 -18.68 4.64 13.67
N SER A 291 -19.74 3.86 14.02
CA SER A 291 -20.95 4.42 14.64
C SER A 291 -21.00 4.29 16.15
N ASP A 292 -20.06 3.62 16.77
CA ASP A 292 -20.04 3.27 18.21
C ASP A 292 -18.92 3.98 19.00
N GLY A 293 -18.26 4.96 18.38
CA GLY A 293 -17.17 5.74 18.98
C GLY A 293 -15.79 5.07 18.88
N ARG A 294 -15.68 3.85 18.33
CA ARG A 294 -14.38 3.19 18.15
C ARG A 294 -13.52 3.89 17.10
N LEU A 295 -14.13 4.35 16.01
CA LEU A 295 -13.41 5.12 14.99
C LEU A 295 -12.75 6.36 15.60
N GLU A 296 -13.48 7.10 16.39
CA GLU A 296 -13.02 8.33 17.01
C GLU A 296 -11.86 8.08 17.97
N THR A 297 -11.98 7.09 18.85
CA THR A 297 -10.91 6.73 19.81
C THR A 297 -9.65 6.28 19.07
N ASP A 298 -9.80 5.38 18.09
CA ASP A 298 -8.66 4.82 17.35
C ASP A 298 -8.05 5.84 16.38
N ALA A 299 -8.86 6.77 15.85
CA ALA A 299 -8.37 7.87 15.03
C ALA A 299 -7.49 8.83 15.85
N VAL A 300 -7.90 9.20 17.08
CA VAL A 300 -7.06 10.02 17.97
C VAL A 300 -5.74 9.32 18.26
N THR A 301 -5.81 8.05 18.66
CA THR A 301 -4.61 7.23 18.93
C THR A 301 -3.68 7.18 17.73
N TRP A 302 -4.24 6.95 16.53
CA TRP A 302 -3.46 6.89 15.28
C TRP A 302 -2.85 8.23 14.90
N MET A 303 -3.63 9.31 14.99
CA MET A 303 -3.16 10.67 14.69
C MET A 303 -2.02 11.08 15.63
N GLN A 304 -2.13 10.80 16.93
CA GLN A 304 -1.07 11.07 17.91
C GLN A 304 0.20 10.24 17.60
N ARG A 305 0.03 8.94 17.35
CA ARG A 305 1.17 8.04 17.01
C ARG A 305 1.91 8.49 15.75
N ARG A 306 1.21 9.04 14.75
CA ARG A 306 1.79 9.51 13.49
C ARG A 306 2.22 10.97 13.51
N GLY A 307 1.83 11.73 14.51
CA GLY A 307 2.05 13.18 14.57
C GLY A 307 1.35 13.88 13.41
N ILE A 308 0.08 13.55 13.12
CA ILE A 308 -0.71 14.17 12.05
C ILE A 308 -1.80 15.07 12.61
N THR A 309 -1.97 16.22 11.96
CA THR A 309 -2.99 17.22 12.29
C THR A 309 -4.33 16.93 11.60
N ILE A 310 -4.29 16.37 10.39
CA ILE A 310 -5.47 16.05 9.58
C ILE A 310 -5.48 14.55 9.27
N LEU A 311 -6.61 13.89 9.52
CA LEU A 311 -6.89 12.54 9.08
C LEU A 311 -8.10 12.51 8.15
N GLY A 312 -7.89 12.03 6.93
CA GLY A 312 -8.96 11.69 5.98
C GLY A 312 -9.19 10.18 5.93
N VAL A 313 -10.39 9.73 6.25
CA VAL A 313 -10.82 8.33 6.12
C VAL A 313 -11.66 8.18 4.86
N LEU A 314 -11.14 7.46 3.87
CA LEU A 314 -11.72 7.31 2.53
C LEU A 314 -12.38 5.94 2.41
N ALA A 315 -13.67 5.86 2.66
CA ALA A 315 -14.44 4.63 2.54
C ALA A 315 -14.77 4.34 1.06
N SER A 316 -14.44 3.12 0.61
CA SER A 316 -14.69 2.66 -0.77
C SER A 316 -15.28 1.25 -0.74
N PHE A 317 -16.56 1.09 -1.07
CA PHE A 317 -17.28 -0.16 -0.88
C PHE A 317 -18.36 -0.40 -1.94
N LYS A 318 -18.76 -1.67 -2.09
CA LYS A 318 -19.94 -2.04 -2.89
C LYS A 318 -21.16 -2.12 -1.96
N ASP A 319 -22.25 -1.44 -2.33
CA ASP A 319 -23.50 -1.45 -1.57
C ASP A 319 -24.34 -2.67 -1.96
N THR A 320 -24.07 -3.80 -1.31
CA THR A 320 -24.82 -5.03 -1.48
C THR A 320 -25.86 -5.16 -0.37
N LYS A 321 -27.09 -5.56 -0.70
CA LYS A 321 -28.10 -5.99 0.28
C LYS A 321 -27.66 -7.35 0.83
N GLY A 322 -26.86 -7.39 1.87
CA GLY A 322 -26.33 -8.63 2.46
C GLY A 322 -25.39 -8.36 3.64
N ASN A 323 -24.75 -9.40 4.16
CA ASN A 323 -23.88 -9.37 5.33
C ASN A 323 -22.91 -8.16 5.31
N LYS A 324 -22.78 -7.49 6.46
CA LYS A 324 -22.02 -6.23 6.62
C LYS A 324 -20.52 -6.38 6.31
N PHE A 325 -19.97 -7.59 6.41
CA PHE A 325 -18.52 -7.85 6.40
C PHE A 325 -18.02 -8.61 5.17
N THR A 326 -18.84 -9.43 4.53
CA THR A 326 -18.46 -10.21 3.33
C THR A 326 -19.18 -9.67 2.10
N LYS A 327 -18.45 -9.13 1.10
CA LYS A 327 -19.05 -8.46 -0.05
C LYS A 327 -18.52 -9.00 -1.37
N THR A 328 -18.88 -10.20 -1.68
CA THR A 328 -18.88 -10.71 -3.05
C THR A 328 -20.28 -10.54 -3.63
N GLY A 329 -20.53 -9.54 -4.49
CA GLY A 329 -21.85 -9.35 -5.09
C GLY A 329 -21.96 -8.16 -6.04
N LYS A 330 -23.01 -8.15 -6.89
CA LYS A 330 -23.37 -7.12 -7.86
C LYS A 330 -23.95 -5.86 -7.18
N GLY A 331 -23.17 -5.15 -6.36
CA GLY A 331 -23.59 -3.90 -5.73
C GLY A 331 -23.04 -2.67 -6.44
N LYS A 332 -23.72 -1.52 -6.32
CA LYS A 332 -23.20 -0.25 -6.80
C LYS A 332 -21.99 0.17 -5.96
N HIS A 333 -20.90 0.54 -6.62
CA HIS A 333 -19.74 1.12 -5.94
C HIS A 333 -20.12 2.46 -5.34
N LYS A 334 -19.74 2.70 -4.09
CA LYS A 334 -19.98 3.93 -3.34
C LYS A 334 -18.72 4.36 -2.61
N ARG A 335 -18.63 5.68 -2.39
CA ARG A 335 -17.56 6.27 -1.58
C ARG A 335 -18.14 7.21 -0.54
N GLU A 336 -17.52 7.23 0.62
CA GLU A 336 -17.78 8.15 1.72
C GLU A 336 -16.44 8.68 2.23
N MET A 337 -16.43 9.85 2.84
CA MET A 337 -15.25 10.45 3.47
C MET A 337 -15.61 10.88 4.89
N ALA A 338 -14.69 10.65 5.83
CA ALA A 338 -14.72 11.25 7.14
C ALA A 338 -13.40 11.98 7.38
N TRP A 339 -13.50 13.19 7.91
CA TRP A 339 -12.35 14.05 8.15
C TRP A 339 -12.30 14.44 9.63
N ILE A 340 -11.11 14.38 10.20
CA ILE A 340 -10.82 14.78 11.57
C ILE A 340 -9.63 15.73 11.53
N VAL A 341 -9.77 16.90 12.15
CA VAL A 341 -8.71 17.87 12.36
C VAL A 341 -8.51 18.00 13.87
N LEU A 342 -7.31 17.68 14.34
CA LEU A 342 -6.94 17.77 15.75
C LEU A 342 -5.91 18.87 15.97
N GLU A 343 -5.92 19.42 17.17
CA GLU A 343 -4.82 20.19 17.68
C GLU A 343 -3.70 19.24 18.08
N GLU A 344 -2.56 19.33 17.40
CA GLU A 344 -1.36 18.57 17.73
C GLU A 344 -0.48 19.40 18.69
N THR A 345 0.35 18.72 19.48
CA THR A 345 1.38 19.36 20.31
C THR A 345 2.29 20.28 19.49
N GLY A 346 2.48 20.00 18.19
CA GLY A 346 3.18 20.87 17.25
C GLY A 346 2.41 22.13 16.84
N LEU A 347 1.07 22.07 16.69
CA LEU A 347 0.24 23.25 16.42
C LEU A 347 0.20 24.20 17.65
N SER A 348 0.22 23.66 18.86
CA SER A 348 0.29 24.50 20.07
C SER A 348 1.58 25.32 20.14
N GLN A 349 2.71 24.77 19.68
CA GLN A 349 3.97 25.53 19.56
C GLN A 349 3.93 26.53 18.41
N VAL A 350 3.33 26.16 17.27
CA VAL A 350 3.16 27.01 16.10
C VAL A 350 2.09 28.09 16.36
N ALA A 351 0.96 27.74 17.00
CA ALA A 351 -0.10 28.68 17.34
C ALA A 351 0.33 29.73 18.39
N SER A 352 1.32 29.42 19.21
CA SER A 352 1.92 30.39 20.15
C SER A 352 2.81 31.42 19.42
N SER A 353 3.30 31.09 18.22
CA SER A 353 4.17 31.96 17.40
C SER A 353 3.48 32.53 16.15
N SER A 354 2.38 31.88 15.67
CA SER A 354 1.70 32.28 14.41
C SER A 354 0.35 32.91 14.72
N ASN A 355 0.24 34.22 14.54
CA ASN A 355 -1.00 34.97 14.68
C ASN A 355 -2.09 34.43 13.75
N GLY A 356 -3.00 33.57 14.25
CA GLY A 356 -4.27 33.25 13.61
C GLY A 356 -4.48 31.79 13.13
N LEU A 357 -3.50 30.88 13.18
CA LEU A 357 -3.74 29.48 12.82
C LEU A 357 -4.43 28.75 13.97
N THR A 358 -5.67 28.34 13.77
CA THR A 358 -6.43 27.48 14.69
C THR A 358 -6.94 26.25 13.98
N VAL A 359 -7.30 25.21 14.75
CA VAL A 359 -7.97 24.01 14.21
C VAL A 359 -9.22 24.37 13.42
N SER A 360 -9.96 25.39 13.86
CA SER A 360 -11.17 25.87 13.17
C SER A 360 -10.86 26.47 11.80
N VAL A 361 -9.86 27.35 11.70
CA VAL A 361 -9.45 27.98 10.45
C VAL A 361 -8.95 26.93 9.45
N LEU A 362 -8.12 26.00 9.91
CA LEU A 362 -7.62 24.91 9.07
C LEU A 362 -8.74 24.00 8.58
N ALA A 363 -9.68 23.65 9.46
CA ALA A 363 -10.82 22.82 9.13
C ALA A 363 -11.76 23.52 8.12
N GLU A 364 -12.07 24.80 8.32
CA GLU A 364 -12.92 25.56 7.40
C GLU A 364 -12.30 25.67 6.01
N ARG A 365 -10.99 25.90 5.93
CA ARG A 365 -10.27 25.90 4.64
C ARG A 365 -10.38 24.54 3.95
N LEU A 366 -10.16 23.45 4.69
CA LEU A 366 -10.31 22.09 4.15
C LEU A 366 -11.72 21.81 3.65
N TRP A 367 -12.76 22.22 4.43
CA TRP A 367 -14.16 22.03 4.04
C TRP A 367 -14.51 22.80 2.78
N LYS A 368 -14.16 24.09 2.72
CA LYS A 368 -14.42 24.92 1.54
C LYS A 368 -13.75 24.34 0.30
N GLY A 369 -12.48 23.96 0.38
CA GLY A 369 -11.76 23.41 -0.76
C GLY A 369 -12.34 22.08 -1.25
N LEU A 370 -12.74 21.17 -0.34
CA LEU A 370 -13.40 19.92 -0.71
C LEU A 370 -14.79 20.13 -1.32
N GLU A 371 -15.59 21.06 -0.77
CA GLU A 371 -16.95 21.36 -1.21
C GLU A 371 -16.98 22.09 -2.54
N ALA A 372 -15.99 22.95 -2.82
CA ALA A 372 -15.83 23.65 -4.09
C ALA A 372 -15.27 22.75 -5.22
N ASN A 373 -14.71 21.60 -4.90
CA ASN A 373 -14.05 20.75 -5.89
C ASN A 373 -15.03 19.80 -6.59
N ASP A 374 -15.28 20.07 -7.88
CA ASP A 374 -16.20 19.27 -8.71
C ASP A 374 -15.74 17.84 -9.01
N GLN A 375 -14.45 17.53 -8.81
CA GLN A 375 -13.93 16.19 -9.08
C GLN A 375 -14.50 15.14 -8.13
N PHE A 376 -14.86 15.51 -6.88
CA PHE A 376 -15.39 14.58 -5.90
C PHE A 376 -16.91 14.61 -5.80
N LYS A 377 -17.54 15.76 -6.11
CA LYS A 377 -18.99 15.96 -5.95
C LYS A 377 -19.47 15.57 -4.56
N VAL A 378 -18.83 16.14 -3.53
CA VAL A 378 -19.12 15.79 -2.15
C VAL A 378 -20.47 16.34 -1.69
N GLN A 379 -21.17 15.57 -0.85
CA GLN A 379 -22.42 15.95 -0.18
C GLN A 379 -22.32 15.65 1.30
N LEU A 380 -22.69 16.59 2.15
CA LEU A 380 -22.63 16.43 3.60
C LEU A 380 -23.39 15.17 4.06
N TYR A 381 -22.73 14.31 4.85
CA TYR A 381 -23.31 13.08 5.35
C TYR A 381 -23.96 13.30 6.71
N LYS A 382 -25.10 14.05 6.76
CA LYS A 382 -25.82 14.42 7.99
C LYS A 382 -26.18 13.26 8.92
N LYS A 383 -26.25 12.02 8.41
CA LYS A 383 -26.62 10.82 9.20
C LYS A 383 -25.41 10.14 9.86
N PHE A 384 -24.21 10.67 9.70
CA PHE A 384 -22.98 10.17 10.30
C PHE A 384 -22.23 11.34 10.94
N ASP A 385 -22.17 11.33 12.25
CA ASP A 385 -21.58 12.39 13.06
C ASP A 385 -20.53 11.79 14.00
N LEU A 386 -19.28 12.18 13.79
CA LEU A 386 -18.12 11.72 14.57
C LEU A 386 -18.07 12.34 15.96
N GLN A 387 -18.75 13.47 16.19
CA GLN A 387 -18.77 14.11 17.52
C GLN A 387 -19.83 13.50 18.46
N LYS A 388 -20.78 12.76 17.90
CA LYS A 388 -21.92 12.20 18.65
C LYS A 388 -21.49 11.29 19.80
N ALA A 389 -20.41 10.56 19.64
CA ALA A 389 -19.91 9.63 20.68
C ALA A 389 -19.15 10.33 21.82
N GLY A 390 -18.79 11.61 21.66
CA GLY A 390 -18.05 12.37 22.68
C GLY A 390 -16.64 11.82 22.97
N LYS A 391 -16.03 11.12 22.01
CA LYS A 391 -14.71 10.49 22.16
C LYS A 391 -13.57 11.33 21.59
N LEU A 392 -13.90 12.36 20.84
CA LEU A 392 -12.92 13.29 20.31
C LEU A 392 -12.65 14.45 21.27
N PRO A 393 -11.42 15.03 21.28
CA PRO A 393 -11.14 16.25 22.02
C PRO A 393 -12.10 17.37 21.64
N SER A 394 -12.48 18.23 22.61
CA SER A 394 -13.41 19.34 22.38
C SER A 394 -12.92 20.37 21.37
N THR A 395 -11.61 20.49 21.20
CA THR A 395 -10.97 21.37 20.21
C THR A 395 -10.99 20.80 18.80
N SER A 396 -11.31 19.50 18.63
CA SER A 396 -11.35 18.85 17.31
C SER A 396 -12.45 19.39 16.40
N LYS A 397 -12.23 19.32 15.10
CA LYS A 397 -13.24 19.59 14.07
C LYS A 397 -13.40 18.38 13.16
N THR A 398 -14.64 18.05 12.86
CA THR A 398 -14.95 16.88 12.02
C THR A 398 -15.99 17.21 10.96
N ARG A 399 -15.90 16.49 9.84
CA ARG A 399 -16.93 16.53 8.80
C ARG A 399 -16.95 15.21 8.03
N ALA A 400 -18.13 14.75 7.66
CA ALA A 400 -18.29 13.57 6.84
C ALA A 400 -19.08 13.87 5.58
N TYR A 401 -18.70 13.20 4.48
CA TYR A 401 -19.31 13.38 3.16
C TYR A 401 -19.65 12.05 2.51
N LYS A 402 -20.68 12.07 1.67
CA LYS A 402 -20.86 11.10 0.59
C LYS A 402 -20.19 11.66 -0.66
N GLN A 403 -19.44 10.83 -1.35
CA GLN A 403 -18.77 11.21 -2.58
C GLN A 403 -19.59 10.75 -3.80
N GLY A 404 -19.96 11.69 -4.67
CA GLY A 404 -20.76 11.40 -5.86
C GLY A 404 -19.95 10.77 -6.98
N ASN A 405 -18.71 11.22 -7.19
CA ASN A 405 -17.80 10.63 -8.17
C ASN A 405 -17.09 9.41 -7.58
N VAL A 406 -17.54 8.23 -7.93
CA VAL A 406 -16.97 6.95 -7.44
C VAL A 406 -15.62 6.61 -8.06
N HIS A 407 -15.20 7.28 -9.14
CA HIS A 407 -13.91 7.06 -9.81
C HIS A 407 -12.77 7.85 -9.16
N ALA A 408 -13.07 8.98 -8.52
CA ALA A 408 -12.07 9.77 -7.82
C ALA A 408 -11.58 9.03 -6.55
N SER A 409 -10.33 8.62 -6.55
CA SER A 409 -9.68 7.84 -5.50
C SER A 409 -8.73 8.70 -4.65
N ARG A 410 -7.98 8.08 -3.73
CA ARG A 410 -6.91 8.75 -2.99
C ARG A 410 -5.87 9.37 -3.92
N LYS A 411 -5.54 8.74 -5.07
CA LYS A 411 -4.61 9.30 -6.07
C LYS A 411 -5.12 10.63 -6.64
N THR A 412 -6.45 10.75 -6.82
CA THR A 412 -7.08 12.02 -7.24
C THR A 412 -7.11 13.04 -6.11
N LEU A 413 -7.31 12.57 -4.85
CA LEU A 413 -7.49 13.46 -3.70
C LEU A 413 -6.16 14.08 -3.24
N ALA A 414 -5.05 13.36 -3.29
CA ALA A 414 -3.78 13.83 -2.76
C ALA A 414 -3.29 15.15 -3.40
N PRO A 415 -3.31 15.33 -4.75
CA PRO A 415 -3.00 16.61 -5.36
C PRO A 415 -3.96 17.72 -4.94
N VAL A 416 -5.27 17.45 -4.92
CA VAL A 416 -6.29 18.46 -4.52
C VAL A 416 -6.11 18.86 -3.05
N LEU A 417 -5.80 17.90 -2.17
CA LEU A 417 -5.50 18.22 -0.77
C LEU A 417 -4.27 19.11 -0.64
N LYS A 418 -3.26 18.88 -1.46
CA LYS A 418 -2.07 19.76 -1.54
C LYS A 418 -2.47 21.16 -1.95
N ASP A 419 -3.24 21.32 -3.01
CA ASP A 419 -3.70 22.63 -3.49
C ASP A 419 -4.51 23.35 -2.41
N ILE A 420 -5.45 22.64 -1.75
CA ILE A 420 -6.25 23.22 -0.66
C ILE A 420 -5.38 23.73 0.48
N LEU A 421 -4.38 22.95 0.89
CA LEU A 421 -3.56 23.26 2.07
C LEU A 421 -2.44 24.28 1.76
N GLU A 422 -1.86 24.24 0.57
CA GLU A 422 -0.68 25.05 0.23
C GLU A 422 -0.99 26.31 -0.58
N ALA A 423 -2.13 26.40 -1.31
CA ALA A 423 -2.42 27.56 -2.13
C ALA A 423 -2.55 28.86 -1.30
N PRO A 424 -2.12 30.03 -1.82
CA PRO A 424 -2.37 31.33 -1.20
C PRO A 424 -3.88 31.60 -1.00
N THR A 425 -4.20 32.57 -0.15
CA THR A 425 -5.59 32.85 0.30
C THR A 425 -6.55 33.23 -0.84
N ASP A 426 -6.03 33.77 -1.95
CA ASP A 426 -6.84 34.30 -3.06
C ASP A 426 -7.36 33.25 -4.04
N ASN A 427 -7.00 31.97 -3.84
CA ASN A 427 -7.31 30.87 -4.77
C ASN A 427 -8.15 29.73 -4.16
N VAL A 428 -8.77 29.91 -2.97
CA VAL A 428 -9.58 28.85 -2.31
C VAL A 428 -10.96 29.37 -1.89
#